data_6af92f80fa16af31c976f9aa94ed861a
#
_entry.id   6af92f80fa16af31c976f9aa94ed861a
#
_cell.length_a   1.000
_cell.length_b   1.000
_cell.length_c   1.000
_cell.angle_alpha   90.00
_cell.angle_beta   90.00
_cell.angle_gamma   90.00
#
_symmetry.space_group_name_H-M   'P 1'
#
loop_
_entity.id
_entity.type
_entity.pdbx_description
1 polymer ?
#
loop_
_entity_poly.entity_id
_entity_poly.type
_entity_poly.pdbx_seq_one_letter_code
_entity_poly.pdbx_strand_id
1 'polypeptide(L)'
;FIMNTISKDLDIDKNIRGFEFSESSRHLYNQIEKSDVDSLVKTTSDNYSSICHRYYKYKKKFFGSGKLNYWDRNAPYPGQKESKISWNKAREIVVNAYTDFDKRFGDIANLFFENSWIDAQVKKGKTSGAFSHPTVPSCHPCILVNYQGKIRDVMTLAHELGHGIHQYLANKNGVLLADTPLTLAETASVFGEMLTFRSMLNKSKNKNEKIFLLRSKIEDMLNTVFRQIAFFKFERTVHNKRAEGELSEDEICEIWMSTQKESLGNSIKFDEN
;
A
#
# COMPACT_ATOMS: atom_id res chain seq x y z
N PHE A 1 16.28 21.99 -0.31
CA PHE A 1 16.77 22.05 -1.70
C PHE A 1 16.10 21.01 -2.60
N ILE A 2 16.25 19.69 -2.39
CA ILE A 2 15.75 18.62 -3.28
C ILE A 2 14.24 18.74 -3.54
N MET A 3 13.43 18.89 -2.51
CA MET A 3 11.97 19.02 -2.66
C MET A 3 11.58 20.25 -3.50
N ASN A 4 12.21 21.40 -3.23
CA ASN A 4 11.99 22.61 -4.03
C ASN A 4 12.33 22.40 -5.51
N THR A 5 13.43 21.69 -5.80
CA THR A 5 13.87 21.40 -7.16
C THR A 5 12.90 20.48 -7.89
N ILE A 6 12.52 19.35 -7.27
CA ILE A 6 11.57 18.39 -7.86
C ILE A 6 10.20 19.04 -8.09
N SER A 7 9.69 19.79 -7.11
CA SER A 7 8.39 20.45 -7.24
C SER A 7 8.41 21.53 -8.32
N LYS A 8 9.55 22.24 -8.49
CA LYS A 8 9.70 23.24 -9.56
C LYS A 8 9.80 22.61 -10.94
N ASP A 9 10.50 21.49 -11.07
CA ASP A 9 10.60 20.74 -12.32
C ASP A 9 9.21 20.28 -12.79
N LEU A 10 8.40 19.74 -11.90
CA LEU A 10 7.01 19.37 -12.18
C LEU A 10 6.12 20.57 -12.53
N ASP A 11 6.33 21.74 -11.89
CA ASP A 11 5.61 22.96 -12.24
C ASP A 11 5.99 23.48 -13.66
N ILE A 12 7.25 23.36 -14.04
CA ILE A 12 7.72 23.70 -15.38
C ILE A 12 7.08 22.76 -16.42
N ASP A 13 7.12 21.44 -16.20
CA ASP A 13 6.50 20.45 -17.10
C ASP A 13 4.99 20.70 -17.22
N LYS A 14 4.30 20.94 -16.09
CA LYS A 14 2.89 21.33 -16.07
C LYS A 14 2.59 22.52 -16.98
N ASN A 15 3.39 23.58 -16.85
CA ASN A 15 3.18 24.82 -17.61
C ASN A 15 3.47 24.62 -19.11
N ILE A 16 4.56 23.90 -19.46
CA ILE A 16 4.90 23.58 -20.86
C ILE A 16 3.80 22.77 -21.54
N ARG A 17 3.20 21.82 -20.81
CA ARG A 17 2.11 20.97 -21.32
C ARG A 17 0.73 21.61 -21.26
N GLY A 18 0.60 22.79 -20.67
CA GLY A 18 -0.68 23.48 -20.51
C GLY A 18 -1.64 22.79 -19.52
N PHE A 19 -1.12 22.06 -18.54
CA PHE A 19 -1.93 21.45 -17.52
C PHE A 19 -2.37 22.49 -16.46
N GLU A 20 -3.59 22.35 -15.98
CA GLU A 20 -4.16 23.28 -15.00
C GLU A 20 -3.62 23.04 -13.56
N PHE A 21 -3.49 21.78 -13.16
CA PHE A 21 -3.09 21.36 -11.82
C PHE A 21 -1.77 20.59 -11.81
N SER A 22 -1.07 20.59 -10.70
CA SER A 22 0.19 19.85 -10.52
C SER A 22 0.04 18.35 -10.78
N GLU A 23 -1.11 17.78 -10.43
CA GLU A 23 -1.44 16.36 -10.58
C GLU A 23 -2.11 15.99 -11.91
N SER A 24 -2.35 16.95 -12.83
CA SER A 24 -3.09 16.70 -14.08
C SER A 24 -2.47 15.61 -14.96
N SER A 25 -1.14 15.59 -15.07
CA SER A 25 -0.45 14.54 -15.83
C SER A 25 -0.68 13.14 -15.22
N ARG A 26 -0.76 13.03 -13.90
CA ARG A 26 -1.04 11.80 -13.20
C ARG A 26 -2.50 11.36 -13.38
N HIS A 27 -3.44 12.30 -13.36
CA HIS A 27 -4.85 12.01 -13.65
C HIS A 27 -5.02 11.48 -15.08
N LEU A 28 -4.37 12.10 -16.05
CA LEU A 28 -4.40 11.64 -17.44
C LEU A 28 -3.82 10.22 -17.59
N TYR A 29 -2.64 9.98 -17.00
CA TYR A 29 -2.01 8.65 -17.03
C TYR A 29 -2.89 7.57 -16.37
N ASN A 30 -3.53 7.89 -15.26
CA ASN A 30 -4.39 6.97 -14.52
C ASN A 30 -5.82 6.90 -15.10
N GLN A 31 -6.14 7.68 -16.12
CA GLN A 31 -7.47 7.73 -16.77
C GLN A 31 -8.61 8.01 -15.77
N ILE A 32 -8.39 8.98 -14.88
CA ILE A 32 -9.35 9.40 -13.85
C ILE A 32 -9.58 10.90 -13.90
N GLU A 33 -10.74 11.34 -13.45
CA GLU A 33 -11.09 12.74 -13.34
C GLU A 33 -10.62 13.34 -12.00
N LYS A 34 -10.29 14.62 -12.01
CA LYS A 34 -9.94 15.35 -10.77
C LYS A 34 -11.05 15.26 -9.71
N SER A 35 -12.31 15.29 -10.14
CA SER A 35 -13.48 15.18 -9.25
C SER A 35 -13.51 13.88 -8.46
N ASP A 36 -13.06 12.78 -9.04
CA ASP A 36 -12.98 11.47 -8.37
C ASP A 36 -11.93 11.50 -7.26
N VAL A 37 -10.77 12.07 -7.57
CA VAL A 37 -9.68 12.24 -6.61
C VAL A 37 -10.10 13.17 -5.46
N ASP A 38 -10.71 14.31 -5.77
CA ASP A 38 -11.17 15.26 -4.75
C ASP A 38 -12.26 14.66 -3.86
N SER A 39 -13.17 13.86 -4.43
CA SER A 39 -14.19 13.13 -3.67
C SER A 39 -13.56 12.10 -2.73
N LEU A 40 -12.55 11.36 -3.20
CA LEU A 40 -11.80 10.40 -2.39
C LEU A 40 -11.06 11.10 -1.23
N VAL A 41 -10.35 12.19 -1.52
CA VAL A 41 -9.62 12.98 -0.53
C VAL A 41 -10.58 13.53 0.52
N LYS A 42 -11.68 14.13 0.10
CA LYS A 42 -12.71 14.68 0.99
C LYS A 42 -13.31 13.60 1.87
N THR A 43 -13.81 12.52 1.28
CA THR A 43 -14.45 11.41 2.03
C THR A 43 -13.50 10.80 3.05
N THR A 44 -12.24 10.59 2.68
CA THR A 44 -11.22 10.05 3.60
C THR A 44 -10.94 11.02 4.73
N SER A 45 -10.77 12.31 4.44
CA SER A 45 -10.49 13.35 5.45
C SER A 45 -11.67 13.51 6.42
N ASP A 46 -12.90 13.52 5.94
CA ASP A 46 -14.12 13.59 6.77
C ASP A 46 -14.23 12.40 7.74
N ASN A 47 -13.58 11.27 7.41
CA ASN A 47 -13.58 10.06 8.22
C ASN A 47 -12.32 9.86 9.09
N TYR A 48 -11.39 10.82 9.15
CA TYR A 48 -10.21 10.72 10.04
C TYR A 48 -10.64 10.49 11.50
N SER A 49 -11.59 11.26 12.00
CA SER A 49 -12.02 11.18 13.39
C SER A 49 -12.69 9.84 13.72
N SER A 50 -13.63 9.42 12.88
CA SER A 50 -14.46 8.23 13.11
C SER A 50 -13.69 6.91 12.96
N ILE A 51 -12.64 6.88 12.15
CA ILE A 51 -11.87 5.66 11.83
C ILE A 51 -10.44 5.77 12.37
N CYS A 52 -9.62 6.66 11.84
CA CYS A 52 -8.20 6.73 12.13
C CYS A 52 -7.91 7.12 13.59
N HIS A 53 -8.49 8.23 14.06
CA HIS A 53 -8.30 8.68 15.45
C HIS A 53 -8.88 7.66 16.45
N ARG A 54 -10.04 7.06 16.13
CA ARG A 54 -10.65 6.00 16.94
C ARG A 54 -9.72 4.79 17.05
N TYR A 55 -9.07 4.40 15.96
CA TYR A 55 -8.12 3.28 15.98
C TYR A 55 -6.92 3.58 16.87
N TYR A 56 -6.26 4.74 16.71
CA TYR A 56 -5.10 5.09 17.53
C TYR A 56 -5.46 5.30 19.00
N LYS A 57 -6.67 5.79 19.30
CA LYS A 57 -7.22 5.81 20.67
C LYS A 57 -7.39 4.41 21.24
N TYR A 58 -7.75 3.43 20.42
CA TYR A 58 -7.81 2.02 20.82
C TYR A 58 -6.41 1.44 21.01
N LYS A 59 -5.51 1.60 20.03
CA LYS A 59 -4.14 1.08 20.07
C LYS A 59 -3.37 1.58 21.30
N LYS A 60 -3.49 2.85 21.62
CA LYS A 60 -2.89 3.49 22.78
C LYS A 60 -3.10 2.73 24.11
N LYS A 61 -4.25 2.08 24.29
CA LYS A 61 -4.56 1.33 25.53
C LYS A 61 -3.61 0.17 25.79
N PHE A 62 -2.86 -0.28 24.81
CA PHE A 62 -1.92 -1.40 24.90
C PHE A 62 -0.47 -0.95 25.10
N PHE A 63 -0.18 0.36 24.99
CA PHE A 63 1.17 0.93 25.06
C PHE A 63 1.41 1.81 26.30
N GLY A 64 0.54 1.70 27.30
CA GLY A 64 0.65 2.47 28.55
C GLY A 64 -0.37 3.59 28.68
N SER A 65 -0.20 4.45 29.69
CA SER A 65 -1.17 5.50 30.05
C SER A 65 -0.99 6.82 29.27
N GLY A 66 0.12 7.00 28.57
CA GLY A 66 0.46 8.21 27.81
C GLY A 66 -0.16 8.30 26.42
N LYS A 67 0.35 9.21 25.59
CA LYS A 67 0.15 9.18 24.15
C LYS A 67 1.07 8.13 23.54
N LEU A 68 0.68 7.58 22.38
CA LEU A 68 1.61 6.80 21.54
C LEU A 68 2.69 7.74 20.99
N ASN A 69 3.95 7.35 21.04
CA ASN A 69 4.96 8.07 20.25
C ASN A 69 4.73 7.82 18.76
N TYR A 70 5.17 8.72 17.90
CA TYR A 70 4.95 8.59 16.45
C TYR A 70 5.57 7.32 15.87
N TRP A 71 6.68 6.82 16.46
CA TRP A 71 7.32 5.56 16.06
C TRP A 71 6.55 4.31 16.52
N ASP A 72 5.67 4.41 17.53
CA ASP A 72 4.84 3.29 18.00
C ASP A 72 3.64 3.03 17.09
N ARG A 73 3.41 3.89 16.10
CA ARG A 73 2.27 3.80 15.18
C ARG A 73 2.14 2.42 14.54
N ASN A 74 3.25 1.87 14.06
CA ASN A 74 3.31 0.56 13.41
C ASN A 74 3.92 -0.52 14.31
N ALA A 75 4.14 -0.24 15.60
CA ALA A 75 4.69 -1.22 16.53
C ALA A 75 3.71 -2.39 16.74
N PRO A 76 4.21 -3.62 16.83
CA PRO A 76 3.38 -4.79 17.13
C PRO A 76 2.78 -4.66 18.55
N TYR A 77 1.59 -5.24 18.74
CA TYR A 77 0.96 -5.22 20.05
C TYR A 77 1.78 -5.99 21.08
N PRO A 78 1.96 -5.46 22.30
CA PRO A 78 2.74 -6.13 23.36
C PRO A 78 2.24 -7.53 23.65
N GLY A 79 3.16 -8.46 23.89
CA GLY A 79 2.86 -9.87 24.20
C GLY A 79 2.41 -10.73 23.03
N GLN A 80 2.40 -10.18 21.83
CA GLN A 80 2.03 -10.91 20.63
C GLN A 80 3.20 -11.77 20.13
N LYS A 81 2.98 -13.09 20.09
CA LYS A 81 3.93 -14.03 19.48
C LYS A 81 3.49 -14.31 18.05
N GLU A 82 4.34 -14.01 17.10
CA GLU A 82 4.14 -14.32 15.69
C GLU A 82 4.71 -15.71 15.40
N SER A 83 3.87 -16.63 14.92
CA SER A 83 4.34 -17.95 14.46
C SER A 83 4.95 -17.82 13.08
N LYS A 84 6.07 -18.50 12.86
CA LYS A 84 6.68 -18.58 11.52
C LYS A 84 5.90 -19.50 10.61
N ILE A 85 5.60 -19.03 9.41
CA ILE A 85 4.96 -19.79 8.33
C ILE A 85 6.05 -20.16 7.32
N SER A 86 6.22 -21.46 7.05
CA SER A 86 7.18 -21.90 6.03
C SER A 86 6.74 -21.46 4.62
N TRP A 87 7.69 -21.37 3.70
CA TRP A 87 7.41 -21.03 2.29
C TRP A 87 6.36 -21.98 1.66
N ASN A 88 6.50 -23.28 1.87
CA ASN A 88 5.55 -24.28 1.36
C ASN A 88 4.15 -24.08 1.94
N LYS A 89 4.07 -23.73 3.24
CA LYS A 89 2.76 -23.43 3.87
C LYS A 89 2.16 -22.12 3.36
N ALA A 90 2.99 -21.11 3.07
CA ALA A 90 2.52 -19.86 2.46
C ALA A 90 1.98 -20.11 1.05
N ARG A 91 2.71 -20.89 0.21
CA ARG A 91 2.21 -21.35 -1.09
C ARG A 91 0.83 -21.99 -0.96
N GLU A 92 0.71 -23.00 -0.08
CA GLU A 92 -0.56 -23.72 0.15
C GLU A 92 -1.70 -22.77 0.52
N ILE A 93 -1.45 -21.84 1.47
CA ILE A 93 -2.47 -20.88 1.94
C ILE A 93 -2.94 -20.00 0.78
N VAL A 94 -2.00 -19.41 0.03
CA VAL A 94 -2.31 -18.45 -1.01
C VAL A 94 -2.96 -19.13 -2.22
N VAL A 95 -2.38 -20.21 -2.71
CA VAL A 95 -2.94 -20.95 -3.87
C VAL A 95 -4.34 -21.48 -3.56
N ASN A 96 -4.56 -22.05 -2.37
CA ASN A 96 -5.90 -22.50 -1.98
C ASN A 96 -6.90 -21.35 -1.92
N ALA A 97 -6.51 -20.18 -1.41
CA ALA A 97 -7.41 -19.02 -1.35
C ALA A 97 -7.83 -18.53 -2.75
N TYR A 98 -6.91 -18.56 -3.71
CA TYR A 98 -7.22 -18.25 -5.11
C TYR A 98 -8.08 -19.34 -5.77
N THR A 99 -7.77 -20.62 -5.52
CA THR A 99 -8.52 -21.77 -6.06
C THR A 99 -9.95 -21.80 -5.53
N ASP A 100 -10.14 -21.51 -4.23
CA ASP A 100 -11.47 -21.45 -3.59
C ASP A 100 -12.35 -20.35 -4.22
N PHE A 101 -11.75 -19.31 -4.80
CA PHE A 101 -12.46 -18.27 -5.54
C PHE A 101 -12.76 -18.69 -7.00
N ASP A 102 -11.73 -19.06 -7.76
CA ASP A 102 -11.85 -19.56 -9.13
C ASP A 102 -10.67 -20.48 -9.44
N LYS A 103 -10.94 -21.69 -9.93
CA LYS A 103 -9.90 -22.66 -10.24
C LYS A 103 -8.82 -22.12 -11.19
N ARG A 104 -9.18 -21.28 -12.17
CA ARG A 104 -8.22 -20.68 -13.12
C ARG A 104 -7.21 -19.78 -12.42
N PHE A 105 -7.65 -19.03 -11.38
CA PHE A 105 -6.76 -18.20 -10.58
C PHE A 105 -5.75 -19.05 -9.80
N GLY A 106 -6.22 -20.15 -9.21
CA GLY A 106 -5.35 -21.12 -8.54
C GLY A 106 -4.36 -21.78 -9.51
N ASP A 107 -4.81 -22.19 -10.69
CA ASP A 107 -3.96 -22.79 -11.73
C ASP A 107 -2.86 -21.80 -12.18
N ILE A 108 -3.21 -20.54 -12.45
CA ILE A 108 -2.23 -19.50 -12.80
C ILE A 108 -1.27 -19.23 -11.64
N ALA A 109 -1.78 -19.08 -10.39
CA ALA A 109 -0.93 -18.93 -9.22
C ALA A 109 0.10 -20.06 -9.09
N ASN A 110 -0.29 -21.31 -9.35
CA ASN A 110 0.63 -22.45 -9.33
C ASN A 110 1.74 -22.33 -10.38
N LEU A 111 1.49 -21.78 -11.58
CA LEU A 111 2.54 -21.58 -12.59
C LEU A 111 3.70 -20.74 -12.05
N PHE A 112 3.43 -19.73 -11.24
CA PHE A 112 4.48 -18.89 -10.65
C PHE A 112 5.41 -19.68 -9.71
N PHE A 113 4.87 -20.65 -8.97
CA PHE A 113 5.67 -21.50 -8.08
C PHE A 113 6.39 -22.61 -8.83
N GLU A 114 5.73 -23.26 -9.78
CA GLU A 114 6.27 -24.41 -10.51
C GLU A 114 7.39 -24.00 -11.48
N ASN A 115 7.26 -22.83 -12.09
CA ASN A 115 8.25 -22.33 -13.05
C ASN A 115 9.28 -21.39 -12.41
N SER A 116 9.27 -21.24 -11.07
CA SER A 116 10.23 -20.36 -10.37
C SER A 116 10.17 -18.90 -10.80
N TRP A 117 8.97 -18.38 -11.07
CA TRP A 117 8.76 -16.97 -11.43
C TRP A 117 8.74 -16.02 -10.22
N ILE A 118 9.01 -16.56 -9.02
CA ILE A 118 9.04 -15.81 -7.77
C ILE A 118 10.45 -15.91 -7.17
N ASP A 119 11.16 -14.76 -7.06
CA ASP A 119 12.37 -14.65 -6.24
C ASP A 119 11.98 -14.29 -4.81
N ALA A 120 11.96 -15.29 -3.92
CA ALA A 120 11.46 -15.14 -2.55
C ALA A 120 12.55 -15.02 -1.49
N GLN A 121 13.77 -15.49 -1.75
CA GLN A 121 14.83 -15.58 -0.75
C GLN A 121 15.42 -14.21 -0.41
N VAL A 122 15.58 -13.92 0.88
CA VAL A 122 16.36 -12.75 1.35
C VAL A 122 17.85 -13.00 1.07
N LYS A 123 18.49 -12.07 0.36
CA LYS A 123 19.91 -12.14 -0.02
C LYS A 123 20.58 -10.78 0.18
N LYS A 124 21.88 -10.79 0.47
CA LYS A 124 22.68 -9.56 0.50
C LYS A 124 22.67 -8.88 -0.88
N GLY A 125 22.40 -7.59 -0.91
CA GLY A 125 22.34 -6.80 -2.15
C GLY A 125 21.03 -6.87 -2.91
N LYS A 126 20.06 -7.70 -2.47
CA LYS A 126 18.71 -7.72 -3.04
C LYS A 126 17.93 -6.47 -2.60
N THR A 127 17.20 -5.88 -3.52
CA THR A 127 16.32 -4.73 -3.24
C THR A 127 15.28 -5.10 -2.17
N SER A 128 15.05 -4.19 -1.23
CA SER A 128 14.02 -4.34 -0.21
C SER A 128 12.63 -4.15 -0.82
N GLY A 129 11.60 -4.62 -0.11
CA GLY A 129 10.21 -4.54 -0.55
C GLY A 129 9.78 -5.75 -1.36
N ALA A 130 8.75 -5.56 -2.18
CA ALA A 130 8.18 -6.54 -3.08
C ALA A 130 7.61 -5.84 -4.32
N PHE A 131 7.56 -6.54 -5.43
CA PHE A 131 6.89 -6.07 -6.65
C PHE A 131 6.58 -7.23 -7.60
N SER A 132 5.59 -7.05 -8.45
CA SER A 132 5.34 -7.87 -9.63
C SER A 132 5.64 -7.07 -10.88
N HIS A 133 6.50 -7.57 -11.76
CA HIS A 133 6.89 -6.94 -13.01
C HIS A 133 6.28 -7.69 -14.20
N PRO A 134 5.51 -7.01 -15.08
CA PRO A 134 4.79 -7.65 -16.19
C PRO A 134 5.73 -8.20 -17.28
N THR A 135 6.97 -7.69 -17.37
CA THR A 135 7.91 -7.95 -18.46
C THR A 135 7.35 -7.47 -19.82
N VAL A 136 7.17 -8.37 -20.75
CA VAL A 136 6.51 -8.11 -22.05
C VAL A 136 5.45 -9.20 -22.31
N PRO A 137 4.41 -8.95 -23.12
CA PRO A 137 3.31 -9.90 -23.35
C PRO A 137 3.72 -11.27 -23.89
N SER A 138 4.89 -11.38 -24.53
CA SER A 138 5.45 -12.66 -25.02
C SER A 138 6.19 -13.47 -23.94
N CYS A 139 6.40 -12.89 -22.75
CA CYS A 139 7.03 -13.51 -21.60
C CYS A 139 6.06 -13.57 -20.42
N HIS A 140 6.49 -14.24 -19.35
CA HIS A 140 5.72 -14.30 -18.10
C HIS A 140 6.06 -13.13 -17.19
N PRO A 141 5.14 -12.69 -16.32
CA PRO A 141 5.46 -11.80 -15.23
C PRO A 141 6.44 -12.42 -14.24
N CYS A 142 7.21 -11.58 -13.54
CA CYS A 142 8.13 -12.01 -12.49
C CYS A 142 7.80 -11.30 -11.18
N ILE A 143 7.87 -12.05 -10.07
CA ILE A 143 7.60 -11.52 -8.73
C ILE A 143 8.89 -11.53 -7.91
N LEU A 144 9.15 -10.42 -7.22
CA LEU A 144 10.18 -10.33 -6.19
C LEU A 144 9.51 -10.09 -4.84
N VAL A 145 9.83 -10.91 -3.85
CA VAL A 145 9.47 -10.72 -2.44
C VAL A 145 10.67 -11.02 -1.55
N ASN A 146 10.65 -10.52 -0.31
CA ASN A 146 11.64 -10.83 0.72
C ASN A 146 10.97 -11.63 1.84
N TYR A 147 10.78 -12.93 1.62
CA TYR A 147 10.02 -13.80 2.51
C TYR A 147 10.82 -14.20 3.76
N GLN A 148 10.30 -13.87 4.95
CA GLN A 148 10.91 -14.18 6.26
C GLN A 148 10.04 -15.08 7.14
N GLY A 149 8.85 -15.44 6.67
CA GLY A 149 7.92 -16.33 7.35
C GLY A 149 6.91 -15.64 8.26
N LYS A 150 6.73 -14.33 8.15
CA LYS A 150 5.71 -13.60 8.89
C LYS A 150 4.36 -13.67 8.18
N ILE A 151 3.26 -13.48 8.93
CA ILE A 151 1.91 -13.38 8.34
C ILE A 151 1.85 -12.26 7.31
N ARG A 152 2.51 -11.14 7.58
CA ARG A 152 2.61 -10.03 6.62
C ARG A 152 3.26 -10.46 5.30
N ASP A 153 4.28 -11.33 5.34
CA ASP A 153 4.94 -11.80 4.13
C ASP A 153 4.01 -12.69 3.29
N VAL A 154 3.10 -13.43 3.95
CA VAL A 154 2.06 -14.21 3.25
C VAL A 154 1.07 -13.27 2.56
N MET A 155 0.68 -12.17 3.22
CA MET A 155 -0.19 -11.14 2.61
C MET A 155 0.50 -10.45 1.45
N THR A 156 1.79 -10.09 1.59
CA THR A 156 2.60 -9.53 0.51
C THR A 156 2.69 -10.50 -0.68
N LEU A 157 2.94 -11.78 -0.43
CA LEU A 157 2.95 -12.80 -1.49
C LEU A 157 1.61 -12.89 -2.22
N ALA A 158 0.50 -12.84 -1.48
CA ALA A 158 -0.84 -12.83 -2.06
C ALA A 158 -1.09 -11.56 -2.89
N HIS A 159 -0.62 -10.41 -2.43
CA HIS A 159 -0.69 -9.13 -3.12
C HIS A 159 0.05 -9.18 -4.47
N GLU A 160 1.33 -9.57 -4.44
CA GLU A 160 2.15 -9.64 -5.66
C GLU A 160 1.63 -10.70 -6.65
N LEU A 161 1.11 -11.82 -6.15
CA LEU A 161 0.44 -12.80 -7.01
C LEU A 161 -0.84 -12.25 -7.64
N GLY A 162 -1.57 -11.36 -6.95
CA GLY A 162 -2.71 -10.66 -7.53
C GLY A 162 -2.32 -9.83 -8.75
N HIS A 163 -1.24 -9.06 -8.64
CA HIS A 163 -0.65 -8.37 -9.79
C HIS A 163 -0.19 -9.35 -10.86
N GLY A 164 0.55 -10.39 -10.48
CA GLY A 164 1.09 -11.38 -11.41
C GLY A 164 0.01 -12.09 -12.23
N ILE A 165 -1.07 -12.52 -11.59
CA ILE A 165 -2.22 -13.14 -12.26
C ILE A 165 -2.88 -12.16 -13.22
N HIS A 166 -3.08 -10.90 -12.80
CA HIS A 166 -3.65 -9.86 -13.64
C HIS A 166 -2.77 -9.59 -14.87
N GLN A 167 -1.47 -9.40 -14.68
CA GLN A 167 -0.50 -9.18 -15.75
C GLN A 167 -0.46 -10.38 -16.73
N TYR A 168 -0.45 -11.61 -16.20
CA TYR A 168 -0.49 -12.83 -17.02
C TYR A 168 -1.75 -12.89 -17.90
N LEU A 169 -2.90 -12.54 -17.34
CA LEU A 169 -4.15 -12.51 -18.08
C LEU A 169 -4.23 -11.34 -19.07
N ALA A 170 -3.61 -10.20 -18.77
CA ALA A 170 -3.58 -9.02 -19.62
C ALA A 170 -2.69 -9.21 -20.86
N ASN A 171 -1.68 -10.10 -20.82
CA ASN A 171 -0.76 -10.34 -21.93
C ASN A 171 -1.45 -10.66 -23.26
N LYS A 172 -2.60 -11.32 -23.22
CA LYS A 172 -3.42 -11.61 -24.42
C LYS A 172 -3.93 -10.39 -25.16
N ASN A 173 -3.95 -9.22 -24.50
CA ASN A 173 -4.41 -7.96 -25.11
C ASN A 173 -3.33 -7.32 -25.99
N GLY A 174 -2.10 -7.86 -26.02
CA GLY A 174 -0.99 -7.36 -26.82
C GLY A 174 -0.29 -6.14 -26.20
N VAL A 175 0.80 -5.72 -26.82
CA VAL A 175 1.75 -4.73 -26.26
C VAL A 175 1.09 -3.38 -25.90
N LEU A 176 0.11 -2.94 -26.67
CA LEU A 176 -0.53 -1.64 -26.45
C LEU A 176 -1.57 -1.62 -25.31
N LEU A 177 -2.11 -2.77 -24.95
CA LEU A 177 -3.23 -2.87 -24.00
C LEU A 177 -2.93 -3.81 -22.81
N ALA A 178 -1.71 -4.33 -22.69
CA ALA A 178 -1.33 -5.16 -21.56
C ALA A 178 -0.93 -4.34 -20.33
N ASP A 179 -0.47 -3.11 -20.52
CA ASP A 179 -0.13 -2.20 -19.41
C ASP A 179 -1.38 -1.74 -18.68
N THR A 180 -1.26 -1.62 -17.37
CA THR A 180 -2.39 -1.31 -16.49
C THR A 180 -2.06 -0.07 -15.65
N PRO A 181 -2.90 0.99 -15.70
CA PRO A 181 -2.72 2.15 -14.82
C PRO A 181 -2.86 1.75 -13.34
N LEU A 182 -2.13 2.45 -12.47
CA LEU A 182 -2.07 2.16 -11.02
C LEU A 182 -3.45 2.06 -10.36
N THR A 183 -4.40 2.87 -10.80
CA THR A 183 -5.79 2.86 -10.29
C THR A 183 -6.51 1.53 -10.48
N LEU A 184 -6.13 0.73 -11.47
CA LEU A 184 -6.69 -0.60 -11.73
C LEU A 184 -5.78 -1.72 -11.22
N ALA A 185 -4.47 -1.52 -11.26
CA ALA A 185 -3.50 -2.53 -10.86
C ALA A 185 -3.72 -3.00 -9.42
N GLU A 186 -3.89 -2.06 -8.49
CA GLU A 186 -4.10 -2.36 -7.07
C GLU A 186 -5.45 -3.04 -6.77
N THR A 187 -6.42 -2.95 -7.67
CA THR A 187 -7.68 -3.70 -7.52
C THR A 187 -7.42 -5.21 -7.52
N ALA A 188 -6.54 -5.69 -8.39
CA ALA A 188 -6.20 -7.11 -8.47
C ALA A 188 -5.38 -7.59 -7.26
N SER A 189 -4.39 -6.81 -6.84
CA SER A 189 -3.51 -7.15 -5.73
C SER A 189 -4.25 -7.16 -4.39
N VAL A 190 -5.01 -6.11 -4.09
CA VAL A 190 -5.81 -6.02 -2.85
C VAL A 190 -6.91 -7.08 -2.83
N PHE A 191 -7.48 -7.43 -3.98
CA PHE A 191 -8.44 -8.53 -4.08
C PHE A 191 -7.80 -9.87 -3.66
N GLY A 192 -6.63 -10.20 -4.19
CA GLY A 192 -5.89 -11.42 -3.82
C GLY A 192 -5.51 -11.48 -2.34
N GLU A 193 -5.09 -10.34 -1.81
CA GLU A 193 -4.84 -10.17 -0.37
C GLU A 193 -6.08 -10.45 0.47
N MET A 194 -7.25 -9.91 0.06
CA MET A 194 -8.51 -10.12 0.77
C MET A 194 -9.01 -11.56 0.69
N LEU A 195 -8.84 -12.26 -0.43
CA LEU A 195 -9.12 -13.69 -0.53
C LEU A 195 -8.31 -14.49 0.48
N THR A 196 -6.99 -14.23 0.53
CA THR A 196 -6.07 -14.92 1.44
C THR A 196 -6.39 -14.59 2.92
N PHE A 197 -6.62 -13.32 3.24
CA PHE A 197 -7.02 -12.90 4.56
C PHE A 197 -8.30 -13.59 5.04
N ARG A 198 -9.35 -13.61 4.22
CA ARG A 198 -10.62 -14.26 4.55
C ARG A 198 -10.45 -15.77 4.74
N SER A 199 -9.67 -16.42 3.87
CA SER A 199 -9.35 -17.85 4.01
C SER A 199 -8.67 -18.15 5.35
N MET A 200 -7.63 -17.35 5.72
CA MET A 200 -6.93 -17.51 6.99
C MET A 200 -7.84 -17.24 8.20
N LEU A 201 -8.64 -16.17 8.14
CA LEU A 201 -9.57 -15.81 9.22
C LEU A 201 -10.62 -16.92 9.47
N ASN A 202 -11.16 -17.51 8.41
CA ASN A 202 -12.15 -18.57 8.48
C ASN A 202 -11.56 -19.89 9.00
N LYS A 203 -10.31 -20.20 8.62
CA LYS A 203 -9.60 -21.41 9.04
C LYS A 203 -9.03 -21.32 10.47
N SER A 204 -8.85 -20.12 10.98
CA SER A 204 -8.35 -19.91 12.36
C SER A 204 -9.40 -20.35 13.37
N LYS A 205 -9.00 -21.22 14.30
CA LYS A 205 -9.83 -21.70 15.43
C LYS A 205 -9.59 -20.92 16.73
N ASN A 206 -8.45 -20.22 16.79
CA ASN A 206 -8.02 -19.51 18.00
C ASN A 206 -8.48 -18.06 17.98
N LYS A 207 -9.18 -17.61 19.03
CA LYS A 207 -9.66 -16.23 19.17
C LYS A 207 -8.52 -15.20 19.12
N ASN A 208 -7.38 -15.48 19.71
CA ASN A 208 -6.23 -14.57 19.73
C ASN A 208 -5.62 -14.42 18.33
N GLU A 209 -5.55 -15.52 17.57
CA GLU A 209 -5.11 -15.50 16.18
C GLU A 209 -6.06 -14.68 15.30
N LYS A 210 -7.38 -14.84 15.46
CA LYS A 210 -8.38 -14.01 14.76
C LYS A 210 -8.22 -12.52 15.08
N ILE A 211 -8.04 -12.18 16.35
CA ILE A 211 -7.82 -10.80 16.79
C ILE A 211 -6.52 -10.26 16.16
N PHE A 212 -5.48 -11.07 16.09
CA PHE A 212 -4.23 -10.69 15.45
C PHE A 212 -4.42 -10.37 13.97
N LEU A 213 -5.03 -11.28 13.21
CA LEU A 213 -5.31 -11.10 11.79
C LEU A 213 -6.13 -9.83 11.53
N LEU A 214 -7.18 -9.62 12.32
CA LEU A 214 -8.03 -8.43 12.19
C LEU A 214 -7.28 -7.13 12.51
N ARG A 215 -6.44 -7.10 13.56
CA ARG A 215 -5.63 -5.93 13.90
C ARG A 215 -4.63 -5.60 12.80
N SER A 216 -3.93 -6.62 12.30
CA SER A 216 -2.99 -6.46 11.20
C SER A 216 -3.68 -5.89 9.95
N LYS A 217 -4.85 -6.44 9.59
CA LYS A 217 -5.59 -5.97 8.41
C LYS A 217 -6.13 -4.55 8.57
N ILE A 218 -6.60 -4.19 9.77
CA ILE A 218 -7.04 -2.81 10.05
C ILE A 218 -5.86 -1.84 9.92
N GLU A 219 -4.68 -2.18 10.46
CA GLU A 219 -3.47 -1.35 10.31
C GLU A 219 -3.06 -1.17 8.84
N ASP A 220 -3.12 -2.25 8.06
CA ASP A 220 -2.87 -2.21 6.62
C ASP A 220 -3.83 -1.26 5.91
N MET A 221 -5.13 -1.39 6.15
CA MET A 221 -6.14 -0.51 5.54
C MET A 221 -5.95 0.96 5.92
N LEU A 222 -5.60 1.24 7.19
CA LEU A 222 -5.30 2.60 7.64
C LEU A 222 -4.06 3.16 6.94
N ASN A 223 -3.00 2.36 6.81
CA ASN A 223 -1.79 2.77 6.12
C ASN A 223 -2.02 2.94 4.60
N THR A 224 -2.83 2.10 4.00
CA THR A 224 -3.11 2.17 2.56
C THR A 224 -4.02 3.34 2.21
N VAL A 225 -5.07 3.61 2.98
CA VAL A 225 -6.05 4.65 2.64
C VAL A 225 -5.69 5.98 3.30
N PHE A 226 -5.74 6.03 4.64
CA PHE A 226 -5.65 7.30 5.37
C PHE A 226 -4.27 7.93 5.30
N ARG A 227 -3.21 7.10 5.37
CA ARG A 227 -1.84 7.60 5.27
C ARG A 227 -1.50 8.06 3.86
N GLN A 228 -1.95 7.35 2.82
CA GLN A 228 -1.71 7.76 1.43
C GLN A 228 -2.43 9.08 1.12
N ILE A 229 -3.65 9.27 1.59
CA ILE A 229 -4.33 10.56 1.44
C ILE A 229 -3.63 11.68 2.21
N ALA A 230 -3.08 11.41 3.40
CA ALA A 230 -2.28 12.41 4.11
C ALA A 230 -1.02 12.81 3.34
N PHE A 231 -0.31 11.85 2.72
CA PHE A 231 0.83 12.13 1.84
C PHE A 231 0.41 12.93 0.61
N PHE A 232 -0.67 12.54 -0.05
CA PHE A 232 -1.20 13.26 -1.19
C PHE A 232 -1.55 14.72 -0.84
N LYS A 233 -2.20 14.96 0.30
CA LYS A 233 -2.50 16.32 0.78
C LYS A 233 -1.23 17.13 1.04
N PHE A 234 -0.23 16.50 1.63
CA PHE A 234 1.08 17.12 1.84
C PHE A 234 1.72 17.52 0.51
N GLU A 235 1.84 16.58 -0.43
CA GLU A 235 2.44 16.82 -1.75
C GLU A 235 1.69 17.91 -2.52
N ARG A 236 0.36 17.81 -2.62
CA ARG A 236 -0.47 18.83 -3.29
C ARG A 236 -0.23 20.22 -2.70
N THR A 237 -0.14 20.33 -1.38
CA THR A 237 0.10 21.61 -0.69
C THR A 237 1.49 22.14 -1.00
N VAL A 238 2.52 21.30 -0.95
CA VAL A 238 3.90 21.67 -1.28
C VAL A 238 4.00 22.12 -2.72
N HIS A 239 3.43 21.38 -3.68
CA HIS A 239 3.46 21.74 -5.11
C HIS A 239 2.78 23.09 -5.37
N ASN A 240 1.60 23.29 -4.81
CA ASN A 240 0.85 24.55 -4.99
C ASN A 240 1.61 25.75 -4.43
N LYS A 241 2.11 25.65 -3.19
CA LYS A 241 2.90 26.74 -2.58
C LYS A 241 4.22 26.98 -3.31
N ARG A 242 4.90 25.90 -3.76
CA ARG A 242 6.16 26.02 -4.50
C ARG A 242 6.01 26.70 -5.86
N ALA A 243 4.83 26.61 -6.49
CA ALA A 243 4.53 27.34 -7.72
C ALA A 243 4.56 28.87 -7.50
N GLU A 244 4.19 29.34 -6.29
CA GLU A 244 4.20 30.75 -5.90
C GLU A 244 5.60 31.24 -5.48
N GLY A 245 6.45 30.37 -4.93
CA GLY A 245 7.80 30.73 -4.48
C GLY A 245 8.57 29.55 -3.89
N GLU A 246 9.85 29.76 -3.56
CA GLU A 246 10.64 28.75 -2.88
C GLU A 246 10.21 28.60 -1.43
N LEU A 247 10.09 27.36 -0.97
CA LEU A 247 9.71 27.03 0.40
C LEU A 247 10.95 26.85 1.27
N SER A 248 10.91 27.42 2.48
CA SER A 248 11.88 27.14 3.52
C SER A 248 11.71 25.74 4.09
N GLU A 249 12.70 25.27 4.84
CA GLU A 249 12.63 24.00 5.57
C GLU A 249 11.48 24.01 6.58
N ASP A 250 11.35 25.11 7.33
CA ASP A 250 10.29 25.27 8.33
C ASP A 250 8.89 25.19 7.71
N GLU A 251 8.65 25.86 6.59
CA GLU A 251 7.37 25.81 5.89
C GLU A 251 7.02 24.38 5.42
N ILE A 252 7.99 23.63 4.91
CA ILE A 252 7.78 22.24 4.51
C ILE A 252 7.46 21.36 5.74
N CYS A 253 8.19 21.57 6.86
CA CYS A 253 7.94 20.86 8.10
C CYS A 253 6.57 21.19 8.71
N GLU A 254 6.15 22.44 8.65
CA GLU A 254 4.81 22.87 9.12
C GLU A 254 3.69 22.20 8.29
N ILE A 255 3.82 22.16 6.96
CA ILE A 255 2.85 21.48 6.09
C ILE A 255 2.78 19.99 6.44
N TRP A 256 3.95 19.34 6.63
CA TRP A 256 4.01 17.95 7.03
C TRP A 256 3.33 17.69 8.37
N MET A 257 3.70 18.46 9.39
CA MET A 257 3.16 18.33 10.75
C MET A 257 1.66 18.58 10.79
N SER A 258 1.16 19.57 10.05
CA SER A 258 -0.27 19.85 9.94
C SER A 258 -1.02 18.66 9.38
N THR A 259 -0.55 18.07 8.27
CA THR A 259 -1.17 16.90 7.64
C THR A 259 -1.13 15.66 8.53
N GLN A 260 -0.02 15.45 9.26
CA GLN A 260 0.09 14.32 10.18
C GLN A 260 -0.82 14.51 11.41
N LYS A 261 -0.87 15.69 11.98
CA LYS A 261 -1.77 15.99 13.13
C LYS A 261 -3.24 15.81 12.74
N GLU A 262 -3.63 16.26 11.55
CA GLU A 262 -4.99 16.10 11.03
C GLU A 262 -5.36 14.62 10.87
N SER A 263 -4.51 13.82 10.24
CA SER A 263 -4.81 12.42 9.91
C SER A 263 -4.72 11.47 11.10
N LEU A 264 -3.76 11.68 12.02
CA LEU A 264 -3.47 10.75 13.12
C LEU A 264 -4.15 11.15 14.45
N GLY A 265 -4.50 12.42 14.62
CA GLY A 265 -5.21 12.94 15.77
C GLY A 265 -4.38 13.00 17.06
N ASN A 266 -5.06 13.31 18.16
CA ASN A 266 -4.43 13.66 19.45
C ASN A 266 -3.89 12.46 20.27
N SER A 267 -4.05 11.21 19.77
CA SER A 267 -3.55 10.02 20.46
C SER A 267 -2.05 9.78 20.22
N ILE A 268 -1.47 10.47 19.26
CA ILE A 268 -0.05 10.39 18.89
C ILE A 268 0.70 11.58 19.51
N LYS A 269 1.89 11.32 20.04
CA LYS A 269 2.88 12.35 20.40
C LYS A 269 3.82 12.51 19.21
N PHE A 270 3.77 13.66 18.59
CA PHE A 270 4.67 14.01 17.50
C PHE A 270 6.01 14.51 18.07
N ASP A 271 7.07 14.30 17.32
CA ASP A 271 8.36 14.93 17.53
C ASP A 271 8.35 16.21 16.68
N GLU A 272 8.59 17.34 17.33
CA GLU A 272 8.58 18.65 16.68
C GLU A 272 10.02 19.17 16.45
N ASN A 273 11.04 18.32 16.70
CA ASN A 273 12.46 18.64 16.49
C ASN A 273 12.98 18.07 15.18
#